data_dc188262e6f26f56b32f501e0270e53a
#
_entry.id   dc188262e6f26f56b32f501e0270e53a
#
_cell.length_a   1.000
_cell.length_b   1.000
_cell.length_c   1.000
_cell.angle_alpha   90.00
_cell.angle_beta   90.00
_cell.angle_gamma   90.00
#
_symmetry.space_group_name_H-M   'P 1'
#
loop_
_entity.id
_entity.type
_entity.pdbx_description
1 polymer ?
#
loop_
_entity_poly.entity_id
_entity_poly.type
_entity_poly.pdbx_seq_one_letter_code
_entity_poly.pdbx_strand_id
1 'polypeptide(L)'
;LFVVDPVSKDDAPAPGRSPGAGTTGPGQAGDLRTTGSIREAHEAREDRGGRKSDETRDGRRANARKEPPLRDRRMQRGSMAKKISANYVRMFTNWSYGIITLLFVLSMSLNGLFYYDNLDRTRQAIEQSPVLQTILSGEERAEGSLSVATSPLVPLEDAYVVVDDQGRVLLHKTEEHLKLDIPLVTGDLTTGPFPFRFLLRDNRLWLGVSTQAFPAGQATPVPFRYAADITLRVMETVGLFGIGFVLATFGIGVISLKGRLSTRKTLRRIDELTAKISAISSQNLNLRLTVSDATDELVDLAVTFNQMMERLERAYGKQNQFVSDASHELRTPISVIQGYARMLERWGKSDPAILDEAISAISKESRNMQDLVEKLLFIARNDRDSLVLVMAPFNLSDMMKELGRETAMLETGHRLICQVQDGIHITGDRNRLKQALRVFVDNALKYTEKGGAITLRLLLRDGVAEATVLDTGIGIPEQDLPNVFDRFYRVDSARERNTGGHGLGLSIARIIVLRHNGRITVGSKVGAGTRFTVKLPLRVKDLARSTVGPLPNRQEDCT
;
A
#
# COMPACT_ATOMS: atom_id res chain seq x y z
N LEU A 1 14.98 -14.61 -20.40
CA LEU A 1 14.89 -15.19 -19.06
C LEU A 1 15.98 -16.23 -18.91
N PHE A 2 17.11 -15.83 -18.38
CA PHE A 2 18.10 -16.76 -17.86
C PHE A 2 17.54 -17.28 -16.52
N VAL A 3 17.39 -18.57 -16.39
CA VAL A 3 17.26 -19.25 -15.10
C VAL A 3 18.69 -19.42 -14.62
N VAL A 4 19.07 -18.67 -13.58
CA VAL A 4 20.30 -18.90 -12.83
C VAL A 4 19.88 -19.58 -11.56
N ASP A 5 20.27 -20.84 -11.38
CA ASP A 5 20.17 -21.57 -10.13
C ASP A 5 21.12 -20.95 -9.09
N PRO A 6 20.73 -20.89 -7.80
CA PRO A 6 21.55 -20.27 -6.77
C PRO A 6 22.69 -21.19 -6.37
N VAL A 7 23.92 -20.73 -6.55
CA VAL A 7 25.12 -21.34 -5.95
C VAL A 7 25.17 -20.97 -4.46
N SER A 8 25.33 -22.03 -3.68
CA SER A 8 25.58 -22.09 -2.24
C SER A 8 26.62 -21.07 -1.75
N LYS A 9 26.26 -20.39 -0.66
CA LYS A 9 27.18 -19.65 0.20
C LYS A 9 27.93 -20.66 1.06
N ASP A 10 29.24 -20.66 0.96
CA ASP A 10 30.17 -20.84 2.08
C ASP A 10 31.57 -20.46 1.58
N ASP A 11 32.18 -19.58 2.32
CA ASP A 11 33.57 -19.21 2.49
C ASP A 11 33.84 -17.69 2.42
N ALA A 12 33.88 -17.15 3.62
CA ALA A 12 34.48 -15.83 3.90
C ALA A 12 35.91 -16.05 4.45
N PRO A 13 36.87 -15.18 4.12
CA PRO A 13 37.91 -14.84 5.09
C PRO A 13 37.90 -13.37 5.51
N ALA A 14 38.27 -13.19 6.78
CA ALA A 14 38.24 -12.00 7.61
C ALA A 14 39.37 -10.97 7.29
N PRO A 15 39.35 -9.77 7.93
CA PRO A 15 39.95 -8.53 7.44
C PRO A 15 41.38 -8.28 7.96
N GLY A 16 42.19 -7.69 7.11
CA GLY A 16 43.54 -7.19 7.43
C GLY A 16 43.56 -5.68 7.70
N ARG A 17 44.27 -5.33 8.75
CA ARG A 17 44.49 -4.02 9.37
C ARG A 17 45.24 -3.01 8.50
N SER A 18 44.92 -1.75 8.74
CA SER A 18 45.70 -0.53 8.40
C SER A 18 47.13 -0.55 8.98
N PRO A 19 48.07 0.28 8.50
CA PRO A 19 48.23 1.56 9.20
C PRO A 19 48.75 2.78 8.37
N GLY A 20 48.45 3.97 8.87
CA GLY A 20 49.43 4.99 9.23
C GLY A 20 49.52 6.23 8.32
N ALA A 21 48.97 7.32 8.73
CA ALA A 21 49.61 8.57 9.24
C ALA A 21 50.45 9.43 8.26
N GLY A 22 50.15 10.73 8.24
CA GLY A 22 51.03 11.83 7.77
C GLY A 22 50.25 13.05 7.33
N THR A 23 49.84 13.89 8.23
CA THR A 23 50.22 15.28 8.55
C THR A 23 50.63 16.20 7.37
N THR A 24 49.95 17.30 7.15
CA THR A 24 50.32 18.70 7.38
C THR A 24 49.36 19.66 6.67
N GLY A 25 48.85 20.66 7.39
CA GLY A 25 48.23 21.85 6.84
C GLY A 25 49.27 22.97 6.67
N PRO A 26 48.94 24.27 6.71
CA PRO A 26 47.80 25.05 6.23
C PRO A 26 48.26 26.27 5.34
N GLY A 27 47.32 27.03 4.79
CA GLY A 27 47.67 28.30 4.13
C GLY A 27 46.50 29.04 3.49
N GLN A 28 45.98 30.01 4.20
CA GLN A 28 45.69 31.43 3.90
C GLN A 28 44.94 31.74 2.58
N ALA A 29 43.75 32.25 2.67
CA ALA A 29 43.32 33.67 2.75
C ALA A 29 43.53 34.48 1.45
N GLY A 30 42.46 35.01 0.93
CA GLY A 30 42.43 35.99 -0.17
C GLY A 30 41.04 36.52 -0.42
N ASP A 31 40.67 37.51 0.35
CA ASP A 31 39.57 38.45 0.15
C ASP A 31 39.70 39.17 -1.21
N LEU A 32 38.61 39.43 -1.90
CA LEU A 32 38.39 40.69 -2.65
C LEU A 32 36.91 40.86 -3.08
N ARG A 33 36.35 41.89 -2.48
CA ARG A 33 35.13 42.60 -2.85
C ARG A 33 35.25 43.27 -4.23
N THR A 34 34.11 43.39 -4.94
CA THR A 34 33.60 44.67 -5.51
C THR A 34 32.30 44.35 -6.28
N THR A 35 31.16 44.79 -5.84
CA THR A 35 30.36 45.98 -6.17
C THR A 35 30.06 46.17 -7.67
N GLY A 36 28.78 46.28 -7.99
CA GLY A 36 28.31 46.82 -9.27
C GLY A 36 26.80 46.60 -9.50
N SER A 37 26.03 47.44 -8.85
CA SER A 37 24.64 47.81 -9.17
C SER A 37 24.52 48.35 -10.59
N ILE A 38 23.47 47.95 -11.35
CA ILE A 38 22.75 48.87 -12.24
C ILE A 38 21.27 48.51 -12.21
N ARG A 39 20.55 49.50 -11.84
CA ARG A 39 19.11 49.70 -11.77
C ARG A 39 18.60 50.34 -13.05
N GLU A 40 17.33 50.14 -13.34
CA GLU A 40 16.35 51.04 -14.01
C GLU A 40 16.34 51.15 -15.54
N ALA A 41 15.24 50.90 -16.07
CA ALA A 41 14.15 51.71 -16.62
C ALA A 41 13.77 51.31 -18.06
N HIS A 42 12.55 51.01 -18.29
CA HIS A 42 11.65 51.81 -19.12
C HIS A 42 10.23 51.27 -19.10
N GLU A 43 9.38 52.12 -18.55
CA GLU A 43 7.94 52.14 -18.71
C GLU A 43 7.48 52.59 -20.10
N ALA A 44 6.28 52.16 -20.41
CA ALA A 44 5.19 52.88 -21.10
C ALA A 44 5.16 52.86 -22.62
N ARG A 45 4.07 52.40 -23.14
CA ARG A 45 3.00 53.07 -23.88
C ARG A 45 2.05 52.08 -24.56
N GLU A 46 0.78 52.06 -24.06
CA GLU A 46 -0.42 52.54 -24.73
C GLU A 46 -0.74 51.93 -26.12
N ASP A 47 -1.83 51.35 -26.27
CA ASP A 47 -3.29 51.50 -26.16
C ASP A 47 -3.92 51.40 -27.59
N ARG A 48 -5.11 50.81 -27.61
CA ARG A 48 -6.18 50.91 -28.60
C ARG A 48 -6.40 49.89 -29.71
N GLY A 49 -7.52 49.30 -29.52
CA GLY A 49 -8.52 49.06 -30.58
C GLY A 49 -8.62 47.59 -31.02
N GLY A 50 -9.61 46.88 -30.74
CA GLY A 50 -11.00 47.05 -30.99
C GLY A 50 -11.60 45.78 -31.57
N ARG A 51 -12.63 45.29 -30.88
CA ARG A 51 -13.84 44.61 -31.37
C ARG A 51 -13.79 43.23 -32.03
N LYS A 52 -14.42 42.29 -31.26
CA LYS A 52 -15.50 41.37 -31.67
C LYS A 52 -15.28 40.34 -32.80
N SER A 53 -15.35 39.08 -32.40
CA SER A 53 -16.34 38.07 -32.82
C SER A 53 -16.09 36.83 -31.98
N ASP A 54 -16.85 36.54 -31.05
CA ASP A 54 -17.98 35.60 -30.96
C ASP A 54 -17.74 34.17 -31.40
N GLU A 55 -18.03 33.34 -30.40
CA GLU A 55 -18.65 32.00 -30.43
C GLU A 55 -17.81 30.75 -30.59
N THR A 56 -18.03 29.94 -29.54
CA THR A 56 -18.00 28.48 -29.51
C THR A 56 -16.65 27.76 -29.54
N ARG A 57 -16.12 27.57 -28.33
CA ARG A 57 -15.53 26.28 -27.97
C ARG A 57 -15.80 25.98 -26.49
N ASP A 58 -16.97 25.43 -26.29
CA ASP A 58 -17.43 24.85 -25.05
C ASP A 58 -16.63 23.57 -24.74
N GLY A 59 -16.30 23.43 -23.46
CA GLY A 59 -16.33 22.16 -22.80
C GLY A 59 -15.15 21.23 -22.95
N ARG A 60 -14.21 21.35 -22.07
CA ARG A 60 -13.55 20.29 -21.29
C ARG A 60 -12.34 20.82 -20.51
N ARG A 61 -12.59 21.81 -19.64
CA ARG A 61 -11.68 22.01 -18.50
C ARG A 61 -11.97 20.91 -17.49
N ALA A 62 -11.22 19.83 -17.59
CA ALA A 62 -11.12 18.85 -16.54
C ALA A 62 -10.90 19.56 -15.21
N ASN A 63 -11.81 19.34 -14.29
CA ASN A 63 -11.77 19.71 -12.88
C ASN A 63 -10.52 19.05 -12.24
N ALA A 64 -9.37 19.62 -12.44
CA ALA A 64 -8.21 19.37 -11.59
C ALA A 64 -8.58 20.00 -10.23
N ARG A 65 -9.14 19.19 -9.33
CA ARG A 65 -9.30 19.54 -7.92
C ARG A 65 -7.93 20.02 -7.45
N LYS A 66 -7.77 21.34 -7.30
CA LYS A 66 -6.58 21.93 -6.67
C LYS A 66 -6.45 21.28 -5.30
N GLU A 67 -5.44 20.44 -5.15
CA GLU A 67 -5.11 19.88 -3.84
C GLU A 67 -4.88 21.02 -2.85
N PRO A 68 -5.51 20.99 -1.66
CA PRO A 68 -5.32 22.05 -0.68
C PRO A 68 -3.85 22.14 -0.26
N PRO A 69 -3.33 23.34 0.02
CA PRO A 69 -1.95 23.54 0.43
C PRO A 69 -1.60 22.68 1.66
N LEU A 70 -0.37 22.22 1.75
CA LEU A 70 0.14 21.31 2.81
C LEU A 70 -0.22 21.73 4.23
N ARG A 71 -0.37 23.05 4.47
CA ARG A 71 -0.76 23.63 5.77
C ARG A 71 -2.21 23.29 6.13
N ASP A 72 -3.11 23.30 5.17
CA ASP A 72 -4.53 22.96 5.38
C ASP A 72 -4.72 21.46 5.59
N ARG A 73 -3.93 20.63 4.91
CA ARG A 73 -3.92 19.18 5.13
C ARG A 73 -3.46 18.80 6.55
N ARG A 74 -2.48 19.51 7.13
CA ARG A 74 -2.05 19.30 8.53
C ARG A 74 -3.15 19.69 9.51
N MET A 75 -3.85 20.80 9.29
CA MET A 75 -4.99 21.20 10.13
C MET A 75 -6.16 20.22 10.04
N GLN A 76 -6.50 19.73 8.86
CA GLN A 76 -7.56 18.75 8.67
C GLN A 76 -7.22 17.39 9.31
N ARG A 77 -5.97 16.91 9.21
CA ARG A 77 -5.51 15.68 9.85
C ARG A 77 -5.46 15.79 11.38
N GLY A 78 -5.02 16.93 11.92
CA GLY A 78 -5.10 17.20 13.35
C GLY A 78 -6.53 17.20 13.87
N SER A 79 -7.49 17.67 13.07
CA SER A 79 -8.93 17.60 13.34
C SER A 79 -9.43 16.15 13.31
N MET A 80 -8.99 15.34 12.36
CA MET A 80 -9.41 13.95 12.21
C MET A 80 -8.89 13.07 13.37
N ALA A 81 -7.64 13.25 13.79
CA ALA A 81 -7.09 12.59 14.97
C ALA A 81 -7.84 12.92 16.25
N LYS A 82 -8.20 14.20 16.43
CA LYS A 82 -9.05 14.64 17.54
C LYS A 82 -10.43 14.00 17.48
N LYS A 83 -11.05 13.89 16.30
CA LYS A 83 -12.37 13.26 16.12
C LYS A 83 -12.33 11.77 16.45
N ILE A 84 -11.32 11.03 15.95
CA ILE A 84 -11.18 9.61 16.22
C ILE A 84 -10.96 9.36 17.71
N SER A 85 -10.02 10.06 18.35
CA SER A 85 -9.77 9.90 19.78
C SER A 85 -10.99 10.32 20.62
N ALA A 86 -11.72 11.37 20.23
CA ALA A 86 -12.92 11.81 20.91
C ALA A 86 -14.08 10.78 20.81
N ASN A 87 -14.23 10.13 19.65
CA ASN A 87 -15.24 9.07 19.48
C ASN A 87 -14.94 7.84 20.34
N TYR A 88 -13.67 7.38 20.38
CA TYR A 88 -13.28 6.28 21.28
C TYR A 88 -13.52 6.62 22.74
N VAL A 89 -13.13 7.82 23.17
CA VAL A 89 -13.37 8.28 24.56
C VAL A 89 -14.85 8.30 24.84
N ARG A 90 -15.67 8.88 23.96
CA ARG A 90 -17.15 8.95 24.14
C ARG A 90 -17.77 7.55 24.20
N MET A 91 -17.38 6.64 23.32
CA MET A 91 -17.88 5.27 23.34
C MET A 91 -17.54 4.57 24.65
N PHE A 92 -16.28 4.66 25.11
CA PHE A 92 -15.84 4.03 26.34
C PHE A 92 -16.52 4.65 27.58
N THR A 93 -16.70 5.96 27.58
CA THR A 93 -17.42 6.70 28.64
C THR A 93 -18.88 6.22 28.74
N ASN A 94 -19.58 6.14 27.61
CA ASN A 94 -20.97 5.69 27.59
C ASN A 94 -21.11 4.24 28.08
N TRP A 95 -20.23 3.35 27.65
CA TRP A 95 -20.21 1.96 28.11
C TRP A 95 -19.95 1.84 29.63
N SER A 96 -18.96 2.57 30.13
CA SER A 96 -18.60 2.54 31.56
C SER A 96 -19.73 3.06 32.44
N TYR A 97 -20.33 4.18 32.09
CA TYR A 97 -21.47 4.70 32.84
C TYR A 97 -22.72 3.83 32.68
N GLY A 98 -22.95 3.24 31.51
CA GLY A 98 -24.03 2.30 31.30
C GLY A 98 -23.92 1.06 32.22
N ILE A 99 -22.73 0.49 32.34
CA ILE A 99 -22.47 -0.63 33.24
C ILE A 99 -22.68 -0.24 34.72
N ILE A 100 -22.17 0.93 35.13
CA ILE A 100 -22.33 1.43 36.49
C ILE A 100 -23.82 1.61 36.82
N THR A 101 -24.57 2.24 35.90
CA THR A 101 -26.02 2.43 36.07
C THR A 101 -26.76 1.10 36.16
N LEU A 102 -26.41 0.13 35.32
CA LEU A 102 -27.00 -1.22 35.35
C LEU A 102 -26.74 -1.92 36.71
N LEU A 103 -25.50 -1.87 37.20
CA LEU A 103 -25.13 -2.44 38.50
C LEU A 103 -25.85 -1.74 39.65
N PHE A 104 -26.03 -0.42 39.58
CA PHE A 104 -26.81 0.35 40.55
C PHE A 104 -28.27 -0.13 40.62
N VAL A 105 -28.91 -0.20 39.45
CA VAL A 105 -30.31 -0.69 39.36
C VAL A 105 -30.43 -2.12 39.89
N LEU A 106 -29.49 -2.98 39.53
CA LEU A 106 -29.45 -4.37 39.99
C LEU A 106 -29.30 -4.45 41.54
N SER A 107 -28.38 -3.67 42.12
CA SER A 107 -28.17 -3.61 43.57
C SER A 107 -29.39 -3.08 44.32
N MET A 108 -30.02 -2.03 43.78
CA MET A 108 -31.26 -1.50 44.36
C MET A 108 -32.40 -2.53 44.32
N SER A 109 -32.51 -3.27 43.19
CA SER A 109 -33.50 -4.35 43.04
C SER A 109 -33.26 -5.50 44.02
N LEU A 110 -31.99 -5.92 44.22
CA LEU A 110 -31.63 -6.95 45.18
C LEU A 110 -31.93 -6.52 46.62
N ASN A 111 -31.62 -5.27 46.97
CA ASN A 111 -32.00 -4.73 48.29
C ASN A 111 -33.52 -4.69 48.47
N GLY A 112 -34.27 -4.31 47.44
CA GLY A 112 -35.73 -4.34 47.47
C GLY A 112 -36.30 -5.75 47.70
N LEU A 113 -35.77 -6.76 47.04
CA LEU A 113 -36.14 -8.17 47.23
C LEU A 113 -35.82 -8.65 48.65
N PHE A 114 -34.66 -8.26 49.18
CA PHE A 114 -34.27 -8.58 50.55
C PHE A 114 -35.26 -7.99 51.58
N TYR A 115 -35.65 -6.75 51.43
CA TYR A 115 -36.64 -6.14 52.33
C TYR A 115 -38.02 -6.77 52.19
N TYR A 116 -38.42 -7.16 50.98
CA TYR A 116 -39.68 -7.86 50.75
C TYR A 116 -39.68 -9.23 51.47
N ASP A 117 -38.61 -10.01 51.37
CA ASP A 117 -38.45 -11.28 52.04
C ASP A 117 -38.48 -11.14 53.59
N ASN A 118 -37.80 -10.11 54.11
CA ASN A 118 -37.84 -9.78 55.51
C ASN A 118 -39.23 -9.38 56.02
N LEU A 119 -39.97 -8.62 55.23
CA LEU A 119 -41.36 -8.26 55.54
C LEU A 119 -42.26 -9.50 55.59
N ASP A 120 -42.10 -10.40 54.63
CA ASP A 120 -42.88 -11.64 54.59
C ASP A 120 -42.57 -12.56 55.78
N ARG A 121 -41.32 -12.70 56.17
CA ARG A 121 -40.90 -13.41 57.37
C ARG A 121 -41.46 -12.78 58.65
N THR A 122 -41.47 -11.47 58.75
CA THR A 122 -42.05 -10.75 59.86
C THR A 122 -43.54 -11.00 59.93
N ARG A 123 -44.26 -10.99 58.85
CA ARG A 123 -45.67 -11.33 58.75
C ARG A 123 -45.95 -12.74 59.20
N GLN A 124 -45.17 -13.74 58.74
CA GLN A 124 -45.30 -15.12 59.16
C GLN A 124 -45.03 -15.30 60.64
N ALA A 125 -44.05 -14.57 61.19
CA ALA A 125 -43.76 -14.61 62.66
C ALA A 125 -44.93 -14.05 63.47
N ILE A 126 -45.59 -12.98 63.01
CA ILE A 126 -46.79 -12.42 63.61
C ILE A 126 -47.96 -13.39 63.55
N GLU A 127 -48.16 -14.05 62.40
CA GLU A 127 -49.23 -15.04 62.22
C GLU A 127 -49.07 -16.29 63.07
N GLN A 128 -47.84 -16.70 63.37
CA GLN A 128 -47.52 -17.91 64.13
C GLN A 128 -47.32 -17.69 65.64
N SER A 129 -47.17 -16.47 66.13
CA SER A 129 -46.90 -16.16 67.54
C SER A 129 -48.16 -16.17 68.37
N PRO A 130 -48.30 -17.08 69.33
CA PRO A 130 -49.45 -17.11 70.23
C PRO A 130 -49.59 -15.83 71.04
N VAL A 131 -48.49 -15.24 71.48
CA VAL A 131 -48.44 -14.02 72.29
C VAL A 131 -48.98 -12.80 71.50
N LEU A 132 -48.52 -12.67 70.24
CA LEU A 132 -48.99 -11.60 69.40
C LEU A 132 -50.45 -11.74 68.97
N GLN A 133 -50.92 -12.97 68.83
CA GLN A 133 -52.34 -13.26 68.56
C GLN A 133 -53.21 -12.85 69.76
N THR A 134 -52.79 -13.11 71.02
CA THR A 134 -53.52 -12.66 72.20
C THR A 134 -53.53 -11.16 72.37
N ILE A 135 -52.45 -10.44 72.03
CA ILE A 135 -52.39 -9.01 72.05
C ILE A 135 -53.31 -8.42 70.98
N LEU A 136 -53.31 -8.99 69.77
CA LEU A 136 -54.16 -8.53 68.67
C LEU A 136 -55.63 -8.83 68.85
N SER A 137 -55.99 -9.88 69.64
CA SER A 137 -57.39 -10.19 69.97
C SER A 137 -57.96 -9.27 71.04
N GLY A 138 -57.14 -8.43 71.67
CA GLY A 138 -57.61 -7.44 72.64
C GLY A 138 -57.91 -7.99 74.07
N GLU A 139 -57.53 -9.23 74.36
CA GLU A 139 -57.79 -9.90 75.61
C GLU A 139 -56.82 -9.51 76.76
N GLU A 140 -55.65 -8.93 76.44
CA GLU A 140 -54.71 -8.45 77.50
C GLU A 140 -54.27 -6.97 77.18
N ARG A 141 -54.52 -6.10 78.20
CA ARG A 141 -53.86 -4.79 78.25
C ARG A 141 -52.42 -4.99 78.75
N ALA A 142 -51.51 -5.14 77.86
CA ALA A 142 -50.09 -5.13 78.23
C ALA A 142 -49.66 -3.67 78.52
N GLU A 143 -49.76 -3.26 79.79
CA GLU A 143 -48.98 -2.18 80.38
C GLU A 143 -47.54 -2.65 80.55
N GLY A 144 -46.73 -2.38 79.56
CA GLY A 144 -45.29 -2.66 79.52
C GLY A 144 -44.79 -2.93 78.18
N SER A 145 -43.82 -2.14 77.71
CA SER A 145 -43.11 -2.39 76.49
C SER A 145 -42.59 -3.85 76.49
N LEU A 146 -43.25 -4.71 75.73
CA LEU A 146 -42.75 -6.03 75.51
C LEU A 146 -41.46 -5.87 74.69
N SER A 147 -40.33 -5.69 75.43
CA SER A 147 -39.03 -5.81 74.75
C SER A 147 -38.87 -7.31 74.48
N VAL A 148 -39.34 -7.74 73.31
CA VAL A 148 -39.05 -9.04 72.73
C VAL A 148 -37.59 -9.02 72.29
N ALA A 149 -36.72 -8.92 73.30
CA ALA A 149 -35.27 -8.96 73.09
C ALA A 149 -34.77 -10.31 72.59
N THR A 150 -35.62 -11.28 72.37
CA THR A 150 -35.19 -12.62 71.93
C THR A 150 -36.32 -13.39 71.27
N SER A 151 -36.89 -12.89 70.23
CA SER A 151 -37.54 -13.83 69.30
C SER A 151 -36.49 -14.33 68.29
N PRO A 152 -36.08 -15.62 68.35
CA PRO A 152 -35.16 -16.18 67.36
C PRO A 152 -35.78 -16.27 65.98
N LEU A 153 -37.02 -15.83 65.84
CA LEU A 153 -37.82 -15.96 64.61
C LEU A 153 -37.62 -14.78 63.57
N VAL A 154 -37.02 -13.68 64.01
CA VAL A 154 -36.77 -12.58 63.09
C VAL A 154 -35.28 -12.18 63.08
N PRO A 155 -34.47 -12.72 62.22
CA PRO A 155 -33.06 -12.36 62.13
C PRO A 155 -32.92 -11.03 61.34
N LEU A 156 -33.35 -9.94 61.95
CA LEU A 156 -33.12 -8.62 61.40
C LEU A 156 -31.96 -7.96 62.14
N GLU A 157 -30.90 -7.67 61.44
CA GLU A 157 -29.75 -6.91 61.95
C GLU A 157 -30.11 -5.44 62.16
N ASP A 158 -31.14 -4.94 61.45
CA ASP A 158 -31.55 -3.53 61.42
C ASP A 158 -32.62 -3.23 62.51
N ALA A 159 -32.68 -1.99 62.97
CA ALA A 159 -33.72 -1.55 63.89
C ALA A 159 -35.09 -1.52 63.16
N TYR A 160 -36.12 -2.04 63.77
CA TYR A 160 -37.46 -2.04 63.22
C TYR A 160 -38.55 -1.81 64.31
N VAL A 161 -39.71 -1.36 63.83
CA VAL A 161 -40.90 -1.15 64.70
C VAL A 161 -42.15 -1.67 64.00
N VAL A 162 -42.96 -2.39 64.66
CA VAL A 162 -44.28 -2.87 64.24
C VAL A 162 -45.34 -2.22 65.11
N VAL A 163 -46.33 -1.57 64.48
CA VAL A 163 -47.47 -0.95 65.18
C VAL A 163 -48.79 -1.43 64.62
N ASP A 164 -49.85 -1.43 65.41
CA ASP A 164 -51.19 -1.68 64.96
C ASP A 164 -51.82 -0.45 64.29
N ASP A 165 -53.07 -0.54 63.84
CA ASP A 165 -53.82 0.52 63.21
C ASP A 165 -54.09 1.71 64.10
N GLN A 166 -54.07 1.50 65.46
CA GLN A 166 -54.25 2.54 66.50
C GLN A 166 -52.91 3.17 66.92
N GLY A 167 -51.77 2.78 66.25
CA GLY A 167 -50.46 3.30 66.55
C GLY A 167 -49.81 2.70 67.83
N ARG A 168 -50.34 1.60 68.37
CA ARG A 168 -49.72 0.91 69.48
C ARG A 168 -48.56 0.05 69.02
N VAL A 169 -47.40 0.11 69.72
CA VAL A 169 -46.21 -0.66 69.37
C VAL A 169 -46.43 -2.10 69.74
N LEU A 170 -46.42 -2.96 68.74
CA LEU A 170 -46.55 -4.43 68.92
C LEU A 170 -45.20 -5.10 69.11
N LEU A 171 -44.22 -4.68 68.35
CA LEU A 171 -42.89 -5.28 68.37
C LEU A 171 -41.85 -4.20 67.97
N HIS A 172 -40.73 -4.13 68.67
CA HIS A 172 -39.65 -3.25 68.26
C HIS A 172 -38.28 -3.89 68.62
N LYS A 173 -37.32 -3.60 67.72
CA LYS A 173 -35.89 -3.85 67.98
C LYS A 173 -35.20 -2.52 67.71
N THR A 174 -34.57 -1.94 68.69
CA THR A 174 -33.84 -0.68 68.52
C THR A 174 -32.59 -0.72 69.39
N GLU A 175 -31.58 0.08 69.01
CA GLU A 175 -30.41 0.31 69.85
C GLU A 175 -30.82 1.11 71.10
N GLU A 176 -30.23 0.79 72.29
CA GLU A 176 -30.56 1.29 73.62
C GLU A 176 -30.67 2.85 73.73
N HIS A 177 -30.21 3.61 72.76
CA HIS A 177 -30.15 5.06 72.84
C HIS A 177 -31.20 5.79 72.03
N LEU A 178 -32.07 5.12 71.25
CA LEU A 178 -33.11 5.74 70.46
C LEU A 178 -34.43 5.76 71.29
N LYS A 179 -34.78 6.97 71.76
CA LYS A 179 -36.15 7.22 72.20
C LYS A 179 -37.03 7.22 70.96
N LEU A 180 -37.73 6.13 70.71
CA LEU A 180 -38.63 5.99 69.61
C LEU A 180 -39.84 6.92 69.83
N ASP A 181 -39.85 8.01 69.05
CA ASP A 181 -41.01 8.90 69.12
C ASP A 181 -42.08 8.33 68.15
N ILE A 182 -43.08 7.71 68.76
CA ILE A 182 -44.18 6.92 68.17
C ILE A 182 -44.95 7.65 67.05
N PRO A 183 -44.99 8.99 66.94
CA PRO A 183 -45.68 9.69 65.86
C PRO A 183 -45.21 9.39 64.46
N LEU A 184 -44.06 8.76 64.34
CA LEU A 184 -43.48 8.41 63.03
C LEU A 184 -44.30 7.42 62.23
N VAL A 185 -45.06 6.57 62.92
CA VAL A 185 -45.73 5.43 62.27
C VAL A 185 -47.25 5.69 62.18
N THR A 186 -47.75 6.70 62.88
CA THR A 186 -49.18 7.06 62.94
C THR A 186 -49.67 7.90 61.79
N GLY A 187 -48.77 8.43 60.92
CA GLY A 187 -49.16 9.14 59.71
C GLY A 187 -49.82 8.21 58.68
N ASP A 188 -50.85 8.69 58.05
CA ASP A 188 -51.61 7.93 57.04
C ASP A 188 -50.74 7.41 55.92
N LEU A 189 -50.35 6.14 55.98
CA LEU A 189 -49.56 5.41 54.97
C LEU A 189 -50.42 4.96 53.77
N THR A 190 -51.75 5.20 53.84
CA THR A 190 -52.72 4.66 52.90
C THR A 190 -52.97 5.53 51.65
N THR A 191 -52.40 6.76 51.58
CA THR A 191 -52.74 7.75 50.54
C THR A 191 -51.80 7.73 49.31
N GLY A 192 -50.97 6.73 49.12
CA GLY A 192 -50.07 6.66 47.95
C GLY A 192 -50.33 5.46 47.05
N PRO A 193 -49.90 5.47 45.78
CA PRO A 193 -50.09 4.38 44.85
C PRO A 193 -49.22 3.12 45.17
N PHE A 194 -48.34 3.24 46.16
CA PHE A 194 -47.44 2.15 46.59
C PHE A 194 -47.65 1.83 48.07
N PRO A 195 -47.56 0.56 48.46
CA PRO A 195 -47.74 0.13 49.86
C PRO A 195 -46.55 0.45 50.75
N PHE A 196 -45.60 1.26 50.31
CA PHE A 196 -44.39 1.61 51.05
C PHE A 196 -44.13 3.14 50.99
N ARG A 197 -43.49 3.65 52.05
CA ARG A 197 -43.08 5.07 52.18
C ARG A 197 -41.67 5.14 52.71
N PHE A 198 -40.87 6.06 52.17
CA PHE A 198 -39.57 6.43 52.75
C PHE A 198 -39.78 7.66 53.66
N LEU A 199 -39.26 7.54 54.86
CA LEU A 199 -39.34 8.59 55.90
C LEU A 199 -37.90 8.94 56.31
N LEU A 200 -37.54 10.23 56.24
CA LEU A 200 -36.26 10.74 56.73
C LEU A 200 -36.50 11.45 58.04
N ARG A 201 -35.96 10.90 59.16
CA ARG A 201 -36.07 11.51 60.48
C ARG A 201 -34.82 11.23 61.31
N ASP A 202 -34.41 12.22 62.08
CA ASP A 202 -33.22 12.17 62.94
C ASP A 202 -31.96 11.69 62.21
N ASN A 203 -31.81 12.16 60.93
CA ASN A 203 -30.75 11.79 60.00
C ASN A 203 -30.72 10.28 59.67
N ARG A 204 -31.86 9.59 59.87
CA ARG A 204 -32.02 8.17 59.50
C ARG A 204 -33.12 8.02 58.47
N LEU A 205 -32.89 7.10 57.52
CA LEU A 205 -33.84 6.78 56.46
C LEU A 205 -34.63 5.53 56.87
N TRP A 206 -35.93 5.69 57.00
CA TRP A 206 -36.85 4.59 57.38
C TRP A 206 -37.66 4.18 56.17
N LEU A 207 -37.84 2.86 55.98
CA LEU A 207 -38.78 2.26 55.05
C LEU A 207 -40.02 1.81 55.83
N GLY A 208 -41.14 2.48 55.63
CA GLY A 208 -42.44 2.14 56.21
C GLY A 208 -43.30 1.36 55.21
N VAL A 209 -43.87 0.25 55.63
CA VAL A 209 -44.81 -0.55 54.82
C VAL A 209 -46.06 -0.84 55.63
N SER A 210 -47.25 -0.67 55.04
CA SER A 210 -48.54 -1.06 55.62
C SER A 210 -48.99 -2.38 55.01
N THR A 211 -49.28 -3.38 55.81
CA THR A 211 -49.70 -4.70 55.38
C THR A 211 -50.75 -5.29 56.36
N GLN A 212 -51.25 -6.47 56.07
CA GLN A 212 -52.24 -7.17 56.89
C GLN A 212 -51.73 -8.57 57.23
N ALA A 213 -51.99 -9.03 58.46
CA ALA A 213 -51.72 -10.40 58.88
C ALA A 213 -53.04 -11.10 59.18
N PHE A 214 -53.06 -12.41 59.02
CA PHE A 214 -54.20 -13.29 59.28
C PHE A 214 -53.87 -14.16 60.47
N PRO A 215 -54.18 -13.74 61.70
CA PRO A 215 -53.90 -14.58 62.91
C PRO A 215 -54.68 -15.89 62.83
N ALA A 216 -54.06 -16.99 63.35
CA ALA A 216 -54.68 -18.30 63.30
C ALA A 216 -55.96 -18.31 64.19
N GLY A 217 -57.12 -18.64 63.59
CA GLY A 217 -58.42 -18.64 64.27
C GLY A 217 -59.27 -17.37 64.07
N GLN A 218 -58.80 -16.32 63.43
CA GLN A 218 -59.56 -15.12 63.14
C GLN A 218 -59.88 -15.01 61.62
N ALA A 219 -61.10 -14.73 61.26
CA ALA A 219 -61.55 -14.57 59.89
C ALA A 219 -61.24 -13.18 59.30
N THR A 220 -60.88 -12.19 60.13
CA THR A 220 -60.66 -10.80 59.74
C THR A 220 -59.17 -10.50 59.77
N PRO A 221 -58.64 -9.89 58.67
CA PRO A 221 -57.24 -9.50 58.65
C PRO A 221 -56.99 -8.36 59.60
N VAL A 222 -55.85 -8.40 60.32
CA VAL A 222 -55.41 -7.32 61.20
C VAL A 222 -54.37 -6.48 60.50
N PRO A 223 -54.63 -5.17 60.26
CA PRO A 223 -53.66 -4.29 59.67
C PRO A 223 -52.52 -3.99 60.63
N PHE A 224 -51.30 -4.03 60.13
CA PHE A 224 -50.14 -3.61 60.90
C PHE A 224 -49.19 -2.78 60.01
N ARG A 225 -48.35 -1.98 60.63
CA ARG A 225 -47.34 -1.16 59.94
C ARG A 225 -45.96 -1.60 60.39
N TYR A 226 -45.11 -1.79 59.41
CA TYR A 226 -43.71 -2.15 59.61
C TYR A 226 -42.84 -0.99 59.19
N ALA A 227 -41.91 -0.57 60.03
CA ALA A 227 -40.92 0.44 59.70
C ALA A 227 -39.53 -0.08 60.04
N ALA A 228 -38.64 -0.04 59.07
CA ALA A 228 -37.25 -0.47 59.25
C ALA A 228 -36.26 0.67 58.93
N ASP A 229 -35.20 0.79 59.74
CA ASP A 229 -34.08 1.68 59.48
C ASP A 229 -33.21 1.12 58.39
N ILE A 230 -33.20 1.75 57.25
CA ILE A 230 -32.42 1.33 56.09
C ILE A 230 -31.21 2.23 55.85
N THR A 231 -30.86 3.12 56.77
CA THR A 231 -29.83 4.15 56.66
C THR A 231 -28.48 3.55 56.34
N LEU A 232 -28.04 2.56 57.12
CA LEU A 232 -26.71 1.96 56.93
C LEU A 232 -26.57 1.27 55.58
N ARG A 233 -27.57 0.51 55.17
CA ARG A 233 -27.58 -0.21 53.88
C ARG A 233 -27.59 0.71 52.70
N VAL A 234 -28.36 1.81 52.77
CA VAL A 234 -28.37 2.82 51.73
C VAL A 234 -27.02 3.53 51.67
N MET A 235 -26.44 3.89 52.82
CA MET A 235 -25.12 4.51 52.89
C MET A 235 -24.02 3.59 52.33
N GLU A 236 -24.01 2.31 52.66
CA GLU A 236 -23.09 1.32 52.11
C GLU A 236 -23.23 1.21 50.58
N THR A 237 -24.47 1.08 50.09
CA THR A 237 -24.75 1.00 48.67
C THR A 237 -24.30 2.25 47.94
N VAL A 238 -24.67 3.43 48.40
CA VAL A 238 -24.28 4.72 47.81
C VAL A 238 -22.76 4.92 47.86
N GLY A 239 -22.14 4.54 49.01
CA GLY A 239 -20.68 4.59 49.20
C GLY A 239 -19.92 3.72 48.18
N LEU A 240 -20.33 2.46 48.02
CA LEU A 240 -19.73 1.53 47.05
C LEU A 240 -19.87 2.07 45.61
N PHE A 241 -21.06 2.59 45.24
CA PHE A 241 -21.26 3.21 43.92
C PHE A 241 -20.48 4.49 43.74
N GLY A 242 -20.35 5.32 44.81
CA GLY A 242 -19.51 6.50 44.81
C GLY A 242 -18.04 6.18 44.53
N ILE A 243 -17.49 5.18 45.21
CA ILE A 243 -16.11 4.69 44.97
C ILE A 243 -15.98 4.15 43.55
N GLY A 244 -16.93 3.32 43.11
CA GLY A 244 -16.95 2.77 41.73
C GLY A 244 -16.99 3.85 40.68
N PHE A 245 -17.79 4.90 40.87
CA PHE A 245 -17.89 6.05 39.98
C PHE A 245 -16.56 6.83 39.88
N VAL A 246 -15.89 7.08 40.99
CA VAL A 246 -14.59 7.75 41.04
C VAL A 246 -13.52 6.93 40.30
N LEU A 247 -13.45 5.61 40.61
CA LEU A 247 -12.50 4.70 39.95
C LEU A 247 -12.75 4.63 38.43
N ALA A 248 -13.99 4.55 37.99
CA ALA A 248 -14.33 4.52 36.58
C ALA A 248 -13.94 5.85 35.87
N THR A 249 -14.23 6.99 36.50
CA THR A 249 -13.87 8.30 35.96
C THR A 249 -12.36 8.46 35.84
N PHE A 250 -11.60 8.02 36.85
CA PHE A 250 -10.15 7.99 36.80
C PHE A 250 -9.63 7.08 35.69
N GLY A 251 -10.16 5.86 35.58
CA GLY A 251 -9.81 4.90 34.50
C GLY A 251 -10.06 5.47 33.11
N ILE A 252 -11.22 6.13 32.89
CA ILE A 252 -11.54 6.82 31.64
C ILE A 252 -10.50 7.91 31.35
N GLY A 253 -10.08 8.67 32.35
CA GLY A 253 -9.04 9.70 32.24
C GLY A 253 -7.70 9.11 31.76
N VAL A 254 -7.24 8.04 32.38
CA VAL A 254 -5.98 7.34 32.01
C VAL A 254 -6.04 6.78 30.61
N ILE A 255 -7.12 6.09 30.24
CA ILE A 255 -7.31 5.51 28.91
C ILE A 255 -7.34 6.61 27.85
N SER A 256 -8.04 7.72 28.13
CA SER A 256 -8.11 8.88 27.23
C SER A 256 -6.74 9.50 26.98
N LEU A 257 -5.93 9.64 28.03
CA LEU A 257 -4.57 10.19 27.93
C LEU A 257 -3.66 9.26 27.13
N LYS A 258 -3.63 7.96 27.44
CA LYS A 258 -2.86 6.96 26.68
C LYS A 258 -3.30 6.89 25.23
N GLY A 259 -4.60 6.90 24.95
CA GLY A 259 -5.14 6.89 23.59
C GLY A 259 -4.69 8.11 22.78
N ARG A 260 -4.71 9.31 23.38
CA ARG A 260 -4.23 10.53 22.72
C ARG A 260 -2.73 10.48 22.40
N LEU A 261 -1.92 9.98 23.33
CA LEU A 261 -0.46 9.89 23.14
C LEU A 261 -0.11 8.85 22.06
N SER A 262 -0.73 7.68 22.09
CA SER A 262 -0.52 6.62 21.09
C SER A 262 -0.94 7.07 19.69
N THR A 263 -2.13 7.65 19.54
CA THR A 263 -2.63 8.15 18.26
C THR A 263 -1.70 9.24 17.69
N ARG A 264 -1.19 10.14 18.53
CA ARG A 264 -0.24 11.17 18.08
C ARG A 264 1.07 10.56 17.57
N LYS A 265 1.60 9.52 18.24
CA LYS A 265 2.84 8.85 17.84
C LYS A 265 2.68 8.19 16.47
N THR A 266 1.58 7.47 16.24
CA THR A 266 1.30 6.80 14.96
C THR A 266 1.10 7.80 13.81
N LEU A 267 0.31 8.85 14.04
CA LEU A 267 0.05 9.86 13.00
C LEU A 267 1.31 10.67 12.63
N ARG A 268 2.18 10.96 13.60
CA ARG A 268 3.45 11.61 13.32
C ARG A 268 4.32 10.79 12.36
N ARG A 269 4.36 9.46 12.53
CA ARG A 269 5.10 8.56 11.61
C ARG A 269 4.55 8.62 10.19
N ILE A 270 3.21 8.63 10.04
CA ILE A 270 2.58 8.79 8.72
C ILE A 270 2.89 10.15 8.10
N ASP A 271 2.92 11.23 8.90
CA ASP A 271 3.28 12.56 8.41
C ASP A 271 4.76 12.62 7.96
N GLU A 272 5.67 11.98 8.69
CA GLU A 272 7.09 11.87 8.33
C GLU A 272 7.28 11.08 7.02
N LEU A 273 6.57 9.95 6.86
CA LEU A 273 6.56 9.17 5.61
C LEU A 273 6.01 10.01 4.45
N THR A 274 4.89 10.69 4.65
CA THR A 274 4.27 11.55 3.63
C THR A 274 5.21 12.69 3.23
N ALA A 275 5.92 13.29 4.17
CA ALA A 275 6.89 14.35 3.89
C ALA A 275 8.06 13.82 3.05
N LYS A 276 8.60 12.63 3.38
CA LYS A 276 9.66 11.99 2.60
C LYS A 276 9.20 11.66 1.18
N ILE A 277 7.99 11.10 1.02
CA ILE A 277 7.40 10.80 -0.30
C ILE A 277 7.22 12.09 -1.12
N SER A 278 6.74 13.16 -0.49
CA SER A 278 6.53 14.45 -1.18
C SER A 278 7.82 15.16 -1.57
N ALA A 279 8.94 14.82 -0.96
CA ALA A 279 10.27 15.35 -1.30
C ALA A 279 10.91 14.61 -2.49
N ILE A 280 10.30 13.51 -2.97
CA ILE A 280 10.83 12.76 -4.11
C ILE A 280 10.59 13.55 -5.38
N SER A 281 11.65 13.72 -6.16
CA SER A 281 11.65 14.36 -7.47
C SER A 281 12.52 13.55 -8.43
N SER A 282 12.52 13.89 -9.71
CA SER A 282 13.39 13.25 -10.69
C SER A 282 14.90 13.39 -10.39
N GLN A 283 15.27 14.32 -9.49
CA GLN A 283 16.67 14.56 -9.11
C GLN A 283 17.14 13.69 -7.94
N ASN A 284 16.22 13.13 -7.14
CA ASN A 284 16.55 12.36 -5.93
C ASN A 284 15.73 11.07 -5.81
N LEU A 285 15.69 10.29 -6.88
CA LEU A 285 15.03 8.97 -6.93
C LEU A 285 15.69 7.91 -6.03
N ASN A 286 16.90 8.19 -5.53
CA ASN A 286 17.65 7.34 -4.60
C ASN A 286 17.13 7.39 -3.15
N LEU A 287 16.18 8.29 -2.84
CA LEU A 287 15.55 8.36 -1.53
C LEU A 287 14.83 7.04 -1.21
N ARG A 288 15.06 6.52 0.00
CA ARG A 288 14.39 5.31 0.51
C ARG A 288 13.68 5.62 1.82
N LEU A 289 12.56 4.96 2.03
CA LEU A 289 11.83 5.00 3.28
C LEU A 289 12.49 4.02 4.25
N THR A 290 13.01 4.56 5.36
CA THR A 290 13.47 3.77 6.49
C THR A 290 12.41 3.85 7.59
N VAL A 291 11.94 2.71 8.06
CA VAL A 291 10.96 2.62 9.14
C VAL A 291 11.61 1.81 10.25
N SER A 292 12.08 2.49 11.29
CA SER A 292 12.51 1.86 12.54
C SER A 292 11.33 1.86 13.52
N ASP A 293 11.13 0.78 14.24
CA ASP A 293 10.10 0.60 15.29
C ASP A 293 8.65 0.81 14.82
N ALA A 294 8.32 0.52 13.56
CA ALA A 294 6.94 0.62 13.06
C ALA A 294 6.17 -0.68 13.27
N THR A 295 4.85 -0.56 13.21
CA THR A 295 3.95 -1.71 13.05
C THR A 295 4.24 -2.40 11.72
N ASP A 296 3.98 -3.70 11.65
CA ASP A 296 4.27 -4.53 10.47
C ASP A 296 3.68 -3.95 9.18
N GLU A 297 2.48 -3.33 9.25
CA GLU A 297 1.83 -2.73 8.07
C GLU A 297 2.58 -1.52 7.48
N LEU A 298 3.23 -0.71 8.32
CA LEU A 298 4.04 0.43 7.85
C LEU A 298 5.38 -0.03 7.27
N VAL A 299 5.93 -1.13 7.77
CA VAL A 299 7.12 -1.77 7.21
C VAL A 299 6.83 -2.32 5.82
N ASP A 300 5.72 -3.06 5.65
CA ASP A 300 5.30 -3.60 4.36
C ASP A 300 5.05 -2.51 3.32
N LEU A 301 4.43 -1.41 3.75
CA LEU A 301 4.24 -0.24 2.88
C LEU A 301 5.59 0.35 2.44
N ALA A 302 6.54 0.51 3.36
CA ALA A 302 7.86 1.05 3.06
C ALA A 302 8.66 0.13 2.12
N VAL A 303 8.60 -1.18 2.33
CA VAL A 303 9.25 -2.19 1.46
C VAL A 303 8.67 -2.13 0.05
N THR A 304 7.34 -2.16 -0.08
CA THR A 304 6.65 -2.07 -1.37
C THR A 304 6.98 -0.76 -2.10
N PHE A 305 6.98 0.35 -1.36
CA PHE A 305 7.36 1.65 -1.90
C PHE A 305 8.82 1.67 -2.39
N ASN A 306 9.76 1.16 -1.57
CA ASN A 306 11.17 1.10 -1.95
C ASN A 306 11.41 0.24 -3.20
N GLN A 307 10.70 -0.88 -3.35
CA GLN A 307 10.73 -1.71 -4.56
C GLN A 307 10.20 -0.95 -5.80
N MET A 308 9.13 -0.17 -5.63
CA MET A 308 8.62 0.68 -6.71
C MET A 308 9.64 1.75 -7.09
N MET A 309 10.27 2.41 -6.11
CA MET A 309 11.32 3.41 -6.34
C MET A 309 12.53 2.84 -7.05
N GLU A 310 12.96 1.64 -6.67
CA GLU A 310 14.06 0.95 -7.34
C GLU A 310 13.76 0.65 -8.83
N ARG A 311 12.52 0.22 -9.12
CA ARG A 311 12.08 0.02 -10.50
C ARG A 311 12.06 1.35 -11.29
N LEU A 312 11.58 2.42 -10.65
CA LEU A 312 11.52 3.76 -11.26
C LEU A 312 12.93 4.31 -11.53
N GLU A 313 13.84 4.21 -10.56
CA GLU A 313 15.24 4.64 -10.68
C GLU A 313 15.94 3.91 -11.82
N ARG A 314 15.80 2.58 -11.90
CA ARG A 314 16.36 1.78 -13.00
C ARG A 314 15.75 2.18 -14.35
N ALA A 315 14.44 2.42 -14.43
CA ALA A 315 13.79 2.84 -15.66
C ALA A 315 14.27 4.23 -16.11
N TYR A 316 14.38 5.17 -15.17
CA TYR A 316 14.86 6.52 -15.43
C TYR A 316 16.34 6.54 -15.80
N GLY A 317 17.17 5.72 -15.13
CA GLY A 317 18.58 5.55 -15.50
C GLY A 317 18.76 5.04 -16.94
N LYS A 318 17.98 4.01 -17.33
CA LYS A 318 17.98 3.49 -18.72
C LYS A 318 17.52 4.53 -19.73
N GLN A 319 16.54 5.38 -19.38
CA GLN A 319 16.08 6.44 -20.26
C GLN A 319 17.15 7.52 -20.45
N ASN A 320 17.82 7.95 -19.36
CA ASN A 320 18.89 8.94 -19.43
C ASN A 320 20.09 8.39 -20.23
N GLN A 321 20.47 7.14 -20.01
CA GLN A 321 21.51 6.47 -20.78
C GLN A 321 21.17 6.46 -22.27
N PHE A 322 19.93 6.10 -22.64
CA PHE A 322 19.46 6.12 -24.03
C PHE A 322 19.59 7.50 -24.68
N VAL A 323 19.21 8.57 -23.97
CA VAL A 323 19.34 9.95 -24.48
C VAL A 323 20.81 10.35 -24.66
N SER A 324 21.66 9.98 -23.70
CA SER A 324 23.11 10.24 -23.78
C SER A 324 23.74 9.52 -24.97
N ASP A 325 23.49 8.22 -25.09
CA ASP A 325 24.07 7.39 -26.15
C ASP A 325 23.58 7.84 -27.53
N ALA A 326 22.26 8.14 -27.68
CA ALA A 326 21.71 8.69 -28.91
C ALA A 326 22.38 10.02 -29.29
N SER A 327 22.66 10.89 -28.32
CA SER A 327 23.35 12.16 -28.55
C SER A 327 24.79 11.95 -28.99
N HIS A 328 25.50 10.99 -28.44
CA HIS A 328 26.85 10.62 -28.86
C HIS A 328 26.89 10.05 -30.27
N GLU A 329 25.99 9.11 -30.58
CA GLU A 329 25.91 8.47 -31.91
C GLU A 329 25.45 9.44 -33.00
N LEU A 330 24.70 10.50 -32.70
CA LEU A 330 24.35 11.56 -33.64
C LEU A 330 25.47 12.59 -33.84
N ARG A 331 26.27 12.87 -32.79
CA ARG A 331 27.34 13.88 -32.88
C ARG A 331 28.44 13.49 -33.87
N THR A 332 28.81 12.23 -33.91
CA THR A 332 29.88 11.69 -34.77
C THR A 332 29.57 11.93 -36.25
N PRO A 333 28.44 11.49 -36.84
CA PRO A 333 28.11 11.73 -38.23
C PRO A 333 27.98 13.22 -38.57
N ILE A 334 27.43 14.02 -37.66
CA ILE A 334 27.35 15.48 -37.85
C ILE A 334 28.76 16.08 -38.00
N SER A 335 29.71 15.65 -37.17
CA SER A 335 31.10 16.13 -37.26
C SER A 335 31.78 15.73 -38.56
N VAL A 336 31.50 14.52 -39.06
CA VAL A 336 32.01 14.04 -40.36
C VAL A 336 31.43 14.89 -41.49
N ILE A 337 30.12 15.10 -41.51
CA ILE A 337 29.45 15.95 -42.52
C ILE A 337 30.03 17.36 -42.50
N GLN A 338 30.21 17.97 -41.32
CA GLN A 338 30.81 19.29 -41.16
C GLN A 338 32.28 19.33 -41.63
N GLY A 339 33.02 18.23 -41.44
CA GLY A 339 34.40 18.11 -41.93
C GLY A 339 34.47 18.15 -43.44
N TYR A 340 33.66 17.29 -44.09
CA TYR A 340 33.62 17.25 -45.56
C TYR A 340 33.02 18.53 -46.17
N ALA A 341 32.03 19.16 -45.53
CA ALA A 341 31.48 20.44 -45.96
C ALA A 341 32.57 21.54 -45.96
N ARG A 342 33.38 21.63 -44.89
CA ARG A 342 34.52 22.55 -44.83
C ARG A 342 35.60 22.22 -45.87
N MET A 343 35.82 20.94 -46.18
CA MET A 343 36.73 20.52 -47.22
C MET A 343 36.25 20.95 -48.59
N LEU A 344 34.93 20.85 -48.87
CA LEU A 344 34.29 21.37 -50.09
C LEU A 344 34.42 22.90 -50.20
N GLU A 345 34.20 23.64 -49.13
CA GLU A 345 34.36 25.10 -49.12
C GLU A 345 35.77 25.53 -49.50
N ARG A 346 36.77 24.79 -49.04
CA ARG A 346 38.17 25.16 -49.17
C ARG A 346 38.80 24.72 -50.50
N TRP A 347 38.48 23.51 -50.97
CA TRP A 347 39.15 22.88 -52.11
C TRP A 347 38.20 22.35 -53.17
N GLY A 348 36.89 22.25 -52.91
CA GLY A 348 35.94 21.58 -53.84
C GLY A 348 35.81 22.25 -55.22
N LYS A 349 36.15 23.55 -55.33
CA LYS A 349 36.20 24.26 -56.60
C LYS A 349 37.47 23.99 -57.41
N SER A 350 38.52 23.54 -56.74
CA SER A 350 39.86 23.40 -57.34
C SER A 350 40.21 21.95 -57.71
N ASP A 351 39.55 20.97 -57.07
CA ASP A 351 39.84 19.54 -57.23
C ASP A 351 38.55 18.72 -57.38
N PRO A 352 38.24 18.23 -58.61
CA PRO A 352 37.05 17.39 -58.82
C PRO A 352 37.02 16.09 -58.01
N ALA A 353 38.19 15.50 -57.71
CA ALA A 353 38.26 14.27 -56.92
C ALA A 353 37.82 14.52 -55.47
N ILE A 354 38.23 15.65 -54.88
CA ILE A 354 37.80 16.08 -53.55
C ILE A 354 36.29 16.38 -53.53
N LEU A 355 35.77 16.97 -54.63
CA LEU A 355 34.35 17.26 -54.77
C LEU A 355 33.52 15.98 -54.73
N ASP A 356 33.88 14.97 -55.54
CA ASP A 356 33.15 13.71 -55.65
C ASP A 356 33.25 12.88 -54.34
N GLU A 357 34.45 12.82 -53.72
CA GLU A 357 34.66 12.16 -52.46
C GLU A 357 33.79 12.77 -51.34
N ALA A 358 33.79 14.09 -51.20
CA ALA A 358 33.07 14.79 -50.16
C ALA A 358 31.55 14.69 -50.34
N ILE A 359 31.03 14.80 -51.58
CA ILE A 359 29.60 14.60 -51.86
C ILE A 359 29.19 13.16 -51.53
N SER A 360 29.99 12.18 -51.93
CA SER A 360 29.73 10.76 -51.61
C SER A 360 29.71 10.49 -50.12
N ALA A 361 30.69 11.02 -49.39
CA ALA A 361 30.80 10.88 -47.95
C ALA A 361 29.63 11.55 -47.20
N ILE A 362 29.28 12.80 -47.57
CA ILE A 362 28.13 13.50 -47.00
C ILE A 362 26.82 12.75 -47.26
N SER A 363 26.62 12.28 -48.50
CA SER A 363 25.42 11.52 -48.88
C SER A 363 25.31 10.20 -48.13
N LYS A 364 26.41 9.47 -47.96
CA LYS A 364 26.48 8.22 -47.18
C LYS A 364 26.16 8.48 -45.71
N GLU A 365 26.75 9.52 -45.13
CA GLU A 365 26.58 9.81 -43.72
C GLU A 365 25.17 10.34 -43.40
N SER A 366 24.60 11.12 -44.34
CA SER A 366 23.20 11.54 -44.24
C SER A 366 22.21 10.35 -44.22
N ARG A 367 22.45 9.32 -45.05
CA ARG A 367 21.68 8.07 -45.06
C ARG A 367 21.84 7.29 -43.76
N ASN A 368 23.07 7.20 -43.21
CA ASN A 368 23.36 6.55 -41.94
C ASN A 368 22.60 7.24 -40.79
N MET A 369 22.57 8.59 -40.80
CA MET A 369 21.80 9.37 -39.83
C MET A 369 20.29 9.12 -39.94
N GLN A 370 19.75 9.06 -41.15
CA GLN A 370 18.33 8.77 -41.36
C GLN A 370 17.97 7.40 -40.78
N ASP A 371 18.77 6.36 -41.07
CA ASP A 371 18.57 5.01 -40.55
C ASP A 371 18.66 4.97 -39.00
N LEU A 372 19.62 5.72 -38.43
CA LEU A 372 19.74 5.85 -36.97
C LEU A 372 18.49 6.48 -36.35
N VAL A 373 18.00 7.60 -36.93
CA VAL A 373 16.80 8.30 -36.45
C VAL A 373 15.56 7.39 -36.52
N GLU A 374 15.39 6.65 -37.63
CA GLU A 374 14.29 5.69 -37.78
C GLU A 374 14.32 4.59 -36.70
N LYS A 375 15.52 4.05 -36.39
CA LYS A 375 15.74 3.07 -35.34
C LYS A 375 15.40 3.63 -33.95
N LEU A 376 15.81 4.88 -33.65
CA LEU A 376 15.50 5.57 -32.40
C LEU A 376 14.00 5.81 -32.26
N LEU A 377 13.33 6.27 -33.33
CA LEU A 377 11.88 6.47 -33.35
C LEU A 377 11.12 5.15 -33.15
N PHE A 378 11.59 4.04 -33.72
CA PHE A 378 11.01 2.73 -33.53
C PHE A 378 11.06 2.31 -32.05
N ILE A 379 12.21 2.48 -31.41
CA ILE A 379 12.40 2.19 -29.98
C ILE A 379 11.50 3.08 -29.11
N ALA A 380 11.46 4.39 -29.39
CA ALA A 380 10.64 5.34 -28.65
C ALA A 380 9.13 5.05 -28.75
N ARG A 381 8.66 4.58 -29.93
CA ARG A 381 7.26 4.14 -30.12
C ARG A 381 6.94 2.89 -29.32
N ASN A 382 7.89 1.94 -29.26
CA ASN A 382 7.72 0.75 -28.42
C ASN A 382 7.63 1.08 -26.94
N ASP A 383 8.49 1.97 -26.42
CA ASP A 383 8.52 2.37 -25.01
C ASP A 383 7.24 3.09 -24.57
N ARG A 384 6.54 3.74 -25.50
CA ARG A 384 5.24 4.38 -25.28
C ARG A 384 4.05 3.48 -25.54
N ASP A 385 4.25 2.18 -25.78
CA ASP A 385 3.22 1.23 -26.22
C ASP A 385 2.44 1.67 -27.47
N SER A 386 3.00 2.60 -28.25
CA SER A 386 2.39 3.14 -29.46
C SER A 386 2.82 2.43 -30.75
N LEU A 387 3.64 1.37 -30.64
CA LEU A 387 4.06 0.57 -31.78
C LEU A 387 2.90 -0.32 -32.24
N VAL A 388 2.33 0.01 -33.40
CA VAL A 388 1.28 -0.79 -34.05
C VAL A 388 1.93 -1.77 -35.01
N LEU A 389 1.62 -3.08 -34.87
CA LEU A 389 2.03 -4.14 -35.78
C LEU A 389 0.86 -4.51 -36.71
N VAL A 390 1.15 -4.74 -37.98
CA VAL A 390 0.16 -5.22 -38.97
C VAL A 390 0.14 -6.75 -38.91
N MET A 391 -0.67 -7.30 -38.02
CA MET A 391 -0.78 -8.75 -37.81
C MET A 391 -1.62 -9.42 -38.91
N ALA A 392 -0.97 -10.20 -39.76
CA ALA A 392 -1.62 -10.97 -40.83
C ALA A 392 -1.07 -12.40 -40.89
N PRO A 393 -1.87 -13.40 -41.35
CA PRO A 393 -1.36 -14.74 -41.60
C PRO A 393 -0.44 -14.73 -42.83
N PHE A 394 0.73 -15.37 -42.70
CA PHE A 394 1.67 -15.52 -43.82
C PHE A 394 2.47 -16.82 -43.67
N ASN A 395 3.10 -17.24 -44.79
CA ASN A 395 4.01 -18.37 -44.82
C ASN A 395 5.42 -17.95 -44.34
N LEU A 396 5.81 -18.42 -43.18
CA LEU A 396 7.14 -18.13 -42.60
C LEU A 396 8.25 -18.83 -43.38
N SER A 397 7.99 -20.03 -43.94
CA SER A 397 8.95 -20.78 -44.74
C SER A 397 9.36 -20.00 -45.99
N ASP A 398 8.37 -19.41 -46.70
CA ASP A 398 8.63 -18.61 -47.90
C ASP A 398 9.43 -17.34 -47.53
N MET A 399 9.11 -16.70 -46.41
CA MET A 399 9.86 -15.53 -45.96
C MET A 399 11.33 -15.87 -45.63
N MET A 400 11.57 -17.03 -44.99
CA MET A 400 12.94 -17.48 -44.69
C MET A 400 13.73 -17.82 -45.94
N LYS A 401 13.11 -18.47 -46.96
CA LYS A 401 13.71 -18.75 -48.25
C LYS A 401 14.01 -17.46 -49.02
N GLU A 402 13.11 -16.46 -49.01
CA GLU A 402 13.32 -15.15 -49.57
C GLU A 402 14.53 -14.44 -48.93
N LEU A 403 14.62 -14.46 -47.58
CA LEU A 403 15.75 -13.90 -46.85
C LEU A 403 17.08 -14.59 -47.24
N GLY A 404 17.05 -15.90 -47.44
CA GLY A 404 18.22 -16.67 -47.90
C GLY A 404 18.65 -16.26 -49.31
N ARG A 405 17.71 -16.18 -50.28
CA ARG A 405 18.00 -15.74 -51.66
C ARG A 405 18.55 -14.33 -51.72
N GLU A 406 17.94 -13.38 -50.99
CA GLU A 406 18.44 -12.00 -50.93
C GLU A 406 19.86 -11.94 -50.36
N THR A 407 20.17 -12.80 -49.38
CA THR A 407 21.53 -12.88 -48.78
C THR A 407 22.54 -13.51 -49.75
N ALA A 408 22.14 -14.52 -50.53
CA ALA A 408 22.99 -15.15 -51.53
C ALA A 408 23.37 -14.16 -52.66
N MET A 409 22.45 -13.27 -53.08
CA MET A 409 22.70 -12.24 -54.10
C MET A 409 23.76 -11.19 -53.72
N LEU A 410 24.13 -11.11 -52.42
CA LEU A 410 25.11 -10.12 -51.97
C LEU A 410 26.57 -10.50 -52.32
N GLU A 411 26.83 -11.71 -52.87
CA GLU A 411 28.16 -12.23 -53.25
C GLU A 411 29.24 -11.97 -52.18
N THR A 412 28.91 -12.25 -50.91
CA THR A 412 29.76 -11.87 -49.78
C THR A 412 30.97 -12.80 -49.57
N GLY A 413 31.09 -13.88 -50.40
CA GLY A 413 32.13 -14.88 -50.25
C GLY A 413 31.93 -15.83 -49.08
N HIS A 414 30.73 -15.88 -48.51
CA HIS A 414 30.36 -16.81 -47.42
C HIS A 414 29.59 -18.01 -48.00
N ARG A 415 29.73 -19.18 -47.35
CA ARG A 415 28.90 -20.33 -47.66
C ARG A 415 27.56 -20.24 -46.98
N LEU A 416 26.50 -19.98 -47.77
CA LEU A 416 25.12 -19.89 -47.22
C LEU A 416 24.40 -21.22 -47.33
N ILE A 417 23.86 -21.72 -46.19
CA ILE A 417 23.17 -23.02 -46.07
C ILE A 417 21.72 -22.73 -45.63
N CYS A 418 20.74 -23.21 -46.41
CA CYS A 418 19.34 -23.11 -46.08
C CYS A 418 18.74 -24.46 -45.66
N GLN A 419 18.18 -24.54 -44.44
CA GLN A 419 17.47 -25.69 -43.88
C GLN A 419 16.09 -25.26 -43.45
N VAL A 420 15.21 -25.01 -44.39
CA VAL A 420 13.87 -24.45 -44.16
C VAL A 420 12.83 -25.56 -44.36
N GLN A 421 12.13 -25.90 -43.30
CA GLN A 421 10.97 -26.80 -43.36
C GLN A 421 9.80 -26.06 -44.00
N ASP A 422 9.16 -26.68 -45.01
CA ASP A 422 8.08 -26.06 -45.75
C ASP A 422 6.76 -26.02 -45.02
N GLY A 423 5.88 -25.09 -45.41
CA GLY A 423 4.48 -25.05 -45.02
C GLY A 423 4.23 -24.52 -43.61
N ILE A 424 5.18 -23.85 -42.99
CA ILE A 424 4.99 -23.23 -41.65
C ILE A 424 4.32 -21.88 -41.81
N HIS A 425 3.09 -21.76 -41.31
CA HIS A 425 2.28 -20.54 -41.33
C HIS A 425 2.21 -19.93 -39.94
N ILE A 426 2.34 -18.62 -39.85
CA ILE A 426 2.19 -17.86 -38.59
C ILE A 426 1.33 -16.61 -38.83
N THR A 427 0.73 -16.10 -37.73
CA THR A 427 0.09 -14.80 -37.73
C THR A 427 1.03 -13.76 -37.10
N GLY A 428 1.47 -12.77 -37.89
CA GLY A 428 2.42 -11.76 -37.46
C GLY A 428 2.58 -10.64 -38.49
N ASP A 429 3.40 -9.66 -38.15
CA ASP A 429 3.85 -8.64 -39.10
C ASP A 429 5.07 -9.17 -39.86
N ARG A 430 4.82 -9.61 -41.10
CA ARG A 430 5.83 -10.25 -41.96
C ARG A 430 7.06 -9.35 -42.17
N ASN A 431 6.85 -8.06 -42.40
CA ASN A 431 7.94 -7.12 -42.68
C ASN A 431 8.80 -6.89 -41.44
N ARG A 432 8.19 -6.77 -40.28
CA ARG A 432 8.91 -6.61 -39.03
C ARG A 432 9.65 -7.90 -38.61
N LEU A 433 9.05 -9.07 -38.76
CA LEU A 433 9.75 -10.33 -38.49
C LEU A 433 10.92 -10.55 -39.49
N LYS A 434 10.73 -10.23 -40.76
CA LYS A 434 11.84 -10.27 -41.73
C LYS A 434 12.95 -9.29 -41.34
N GLN A 435 12.61 -8.07 -40.90
CA GLN A 435 13.56 -7.08 -40.38
C GLN A 435 14.35 -7.63 -39.18
N ALA A 436 13.68 -8.31 -38.20
CA ALA A 436 14.36 -8.89 -37.06
C ALA A 436 15.34 -10.00 -37.45
N LEU A 437 14.96 -10.90 -38.37
CA LEU A 437 15.83 -11.97 -38.83
C LEU A 437 16.98 -11.43 -39.69
N ARG A 438 16.74 -10.37 -40.51
CA ARG A 438 17.78 -9.67 -41.28
C ARG A 438 18.89 -9.15 -40.36
N VAL A 439 18.57 -8.62 -39.17
CA VAL A 439 19.58 -8.15 -38.22
C VAL A 439 20.53 -9.27 -37.80
N PHE A 440 20.03 -10.50 -37.62
CA PHE A 440 20.89 -11.63 -37.27
C PHE A 440 21.75 -12.07 -38.44
N VAL A 441 21.20 -12.04 -39.66
CA VAL A 441 21.95 -12.37 -40.88
C VAL A 441 23.04 -11.32 -41.15
N ASP A 442 22.72 -10.03 -41.02
CA ASP A 442 23.69 -8.94 -41.21
C ASP A 442 24.84 -9.04 -40.18
N ASN A 443 24.51 -9.40 -38.94
CA ASN A 443 25.55 -9.68 -37.93
C ASN A 443 26.38 -10.93 -38.30
N ALA A 444 25.79 -12.02 -38.77
CA ALA A 444 26.48 -13.19 -39.21
C ALA A 444 27.46 -12.90 -40.37
N LEU A 445 27.00 -12.13 -41.39
CA LEU A 445 27.84 -11.68 -42.50
C LEU A 445 29.01 -10.78 -42.05
N LYS A 446 28.74 -9.91 -41.07
CA LYS A 446 29.74 -8.96 -40.59
C LYS A 446 30.85 -9.62 -39.74
N TYR A 447 30.47 -10.60 -38.91
CA TYR A 447 31.40 -11.21 -37.93
C TYR A 447 31.93 -12.56 -38.33
N THR A 448 31.58 -13.05 -39.53
CA THR A 448 32.17 -14.28 -40.10
C THR A 448 33.20 -13.88 -41.15
N GLU A 449 34.36 -14.55 -41.11
CA GLU A 449 35.38 -14.35 -42.14
C GLU A 449 34.96 -14.93 -43.48
N LYS A 450 35.51 -14.39 -44.57
CA LYS A 450 35.27 -14.91 -45.94
C LYS A 450 35.63 -16.38 -46.01
N GLY A 451 34.76 -17.20 -46.61
CA GLY A 451 34.86 -18.65 -46.64
C GLY A 451 34.15 -19.36 -45.47
N GLY A 452 33.74 -18.62 -44.42
CA GLY A 452 32.94 -19.16 -43.34
C GLY A 452 31.50 -19.47 -43.74
N ALA A 453 30.78 -20.20 -42.90
CA ALA A 453 29.44 -20.67 -43.18
C ALA A 453 28.39 -19.91 -42.37
N ILE A 454 27.27 -19.58 -43.03
CA ILE A 454 26.07 -19.00 -42.41
C ILE A 454 24.89 -19.92 -42.70
N THR A 455 24.22 -20.41 -41.67
CA THR A 455 23.09 -21.33 -41.80
C THR A 455 21.79 -20.69 -41.36
N LEU A 456 20.83 -20.67 -42.27
CA LEU A 456 19.44 -20.30 -41.97
C LEU A 456 18.62 -21.56 -41.78
N ARG A 457 18.03 -21.74 -40.59
CA ARG A 457 17.24 -22.93 -40.27
C ARG A 457 15.84 -22.53 -39.81
N LEU A 458 14.82 -23.22 -40.27
CA LEU A 458 13.45 -23.09 -39.77
C LEU A 458 12.85 -24.47 -39.54
N LEU A 459 12.39 -24.75 -38.35
CA LEU A 459 11.76 -25.99 -37.95
C LEU A 459 10.49 -25.71 -37.14
N LEU A 460 9.49 -26.61 -37.28
CA LEU A 460 8.34 -26.62 -36.39
C LEU A 460 8.54 -27.74 -35.34
N ARG A 461 8.55 -27.37 -34.04
CA ARG A 461 8.61 -28.27 -32.91
C ARG A 461 7.57 -27.92 -31.87
N ASP A 462 6.75 -28.89 -31.46
CA ASP A 462 5.75 -28.72 -30.38
C ASP A 462 4.87 -27.50 -30.54
N GLY A 463 4.45 -27.19 -31.78
CA GLY A 463 3.61 -26.00 -32.05
C GLY A 463 4.36 -24.66 -31.99
N VAL A 464 5.70 -24.68 -31.97
CA VAL A 464 6.55 -23.49 -31.97
C VAL A 464 7.43 -23.49 -33.22
N ALA A 465 7.36 -22.41 -34.01
CA ALA A 465 8.28 -22.21 -35.11
C ALA A 465 9.62 -21.69 -34.57
N GLU A 466 10.70 -22.45 -34.81
CA GLU A 466 12.07 -22.12 -34.43
C GLU A 466 12.84 -21.65 -35.65
N ALA A 467 13.03 -20.33 -35.81
CA ALA A 467 13.90 -19.73 -36.82
C ALA A 467 15.29 -19.48 -36.22
N THR A 468 16.32 -20.08 -36.79
CA THR A 468 17.69 -20.00 -36.30
C THR A 468 18.60 -19.43 -37.38
N VAL A 469 19.45 -18.49 -37.01
CA VAL A 469 20.62 -18.04 -37.77
C VAL A 469 21.86 -18.47 -37.02
N LEU A 470 22.70 -19.29 -37.67
CA LEU A 470 23.95 -19.81 -37.14
C LEU A 470 25.10 -19.37 -38.02
N ASP A 471 26.16 -18.86 -37.44
CA ASP A 471 27.40 -18.48 -38.12
C ASP A 471 28.62 -19.22 -37.54
N THR A 472 29.70 -19.26 -38.30
CA THR A 472 31.00 -19.79 -37.87
C THR A 472 32.00 -18.64 -37.64
N GLY A 473 31.51 -17.51 -37.19
CA GLY A 473 32.31 -16.31 -36.95
C GLY A 473 33.13 -16.33 -35.68
N ILE A 474 33.59 -15.13 -35.27
CA ILE A 474 34.47 -14.95 -34.10
C ILE A 474 33.83 -15.35 -32.78
N GLY A 475 32.47 -15.42 -32.73
CA GLY A 475 31.73 -15.70 -31.51
C GLY A 475 31.70 -14.50 -30.55
N ILE A 476 30.95 -14.67 -29.43
CA ILE A 476 30.71 -13.67 -28.40
C ILE A 476 31.21 -14.22 -27.06
N PRO A 477 32.00 -13.46 -26.28
CA PRO A 477 32.40 -13.86 -24.93
C PRO A 477 31.20 -14.10 -24.01
N GLU A 478 31.29 -15.05 -23.12
CA GLU A 478 30.19 -15.44 -22.23
C GLU A 478 29.72 -14.31 -21.34
N GLN A 479 30.63 -13.47 -20.85
CA GLN A 479 30.35 -12.27 -20.04
C GLN A 479 29.49 -11.24 -20.77
N ASP A 480 29.53 -11.21 -22.11
CA ASP A 480 28.83 -10.21 -22.93
C ASP A 480 27.44 -10.70 -23.38
N LEU A 481 27.19 -12.01 -23.37
CA LEU A 481 25.93 -12.62 -23.80
C LEU A 481 24.67 -12.04 -23.11
N PRO A 482 24.68 -11.72 -21.82
CA PRO A 482 23.51 -11.09 -21.17
C PRO A 482 23.14 -9.72 -21.74
N ASN A 483 24.13 -8.99 -22.25
CA ASN A 483 24.02 -7.58 -22.63
C ASN A 483 23.88 -7.34 -24.13
N VAL A 484 24.07 -8.37 -24.99
CA VAL A 484 24.05 -8.18 -26.46
C VAL A 484 22.73 -7.66 -27.01
N PHE A 485 21.63 -7.78 -26.28
CA PHE A 485 20.32 -7.22 -26.62
C PHE A 485 20.05 -5.84 -26.03
N ASP A 486 20.98 -5.29 -25.25
CA ASP A 486 20.83 -3.95 -24.71
C ASP A 486 21.11 -2.90 -25.80
N ARG A 487 20.48 -1.73 -25.67
CA ARG A 487 20.59 -0.64 -26.63
C ARG A 487 22.02 -0.11 -26.60
N PHE A 488 22.58 0.16 -27.79
CA PHE A 488 23.94 0.67 -27.99
C PHE A 488 25.08 -0.24 -27.47
N TYR A 489 24.74 -1.44 -27.00
CA TYR A 489 25.75 -2.36 -26.51
C TYR A 489 26.60 -2.93 -27.66
N ARG A 490 27.93 -2.99 -27.44
CA ARG A 490 28.94 -3.52 -28.37
C ARG A 490 30.04 -4.23 -27.58
N VAL A 491 30.45 -5.41 -28.03
CA VAL A 491 31.41 -6.29 -27.35
C VAL A 491 32.83 -5.68 -27.31
N ASP A 492 33.23 -4.91 -28.34
CA ASP A 492 34.54 -4.24 -28.39
C ASP A 492 34.43 -2.84 -29.00
N SER A 493 34.62 -1.81 -28.18
CA SER A 493 34.58 -0.41 -28.62
C SER A 493 35.81 0.03 -29.43
N ALA A 494 36.92 -0.70 -29.35
CA ALA A 494 38.21 -0.29 -29.92
C ALA A 494 38.50 -0.86 -31.33
N ARG A 495 38.10 -2.12 -31.62
CA ARG A 495 38.36 -2.78 -32.90
C ARG A 495 37.36 -2.44 -34.02
N GLU A 496 36.20 -1.88 -33.72
CA GLU A 496 35.06 -1.84 -34.65
C GLU A 496 34.70 -0.47 -35.18
N ARG A 497 35.51 0.57 -34.97
CA ARG A 497 35.23 1.89 -35.54
C ARG A 497 35.13 1.89 -37.08
N ASN A 498 35.75 0.91 -37.71
CA ASN A 498 35.75 0.76 -39.19
C ASN A 498 34.61 -0.10 -39.75
N THR A 499 33.86 -0.85 -38.91
CA THR A 499 32.86 -1.82 -39.40
C THR A 499 31.41 -1.36 -39.30
N GLY A 500 31.12 -0.14 -38.82
CA GLY A 500 29.79 0.46 -38.80
C GLY A 500 28.72 -0.31 -38.03
N GLY A 501 27.87 0.39 -37.31
CA GLY A 501 26.71 -0.17 -36.57
C GLY A 501 26.56 0.45 -35.19
N HIS A 502 25.36 0.97 -34.92
CA HIS A 502 25.06 1.76 -33.72
C HIS A 502 24.64 0.92 -32.50
N GLY A 503 24.78 -0.43 -32.51
CA GLY A 503 24.37 -1.27 -31.40
C GLY A 503 22.85 -1.34 -31.13
N LEU A 504 22.02 -0.88 -32.09
CA LEU A 504 20.56 -0.88 -31.94
C LEU A 504 19.86 -2.07 -32.60
N GLY A 505 20.52 -2.78 -33.53
CA GLY A 505 19.90 -3.84 -34.33
C GLY A 505 19.33 -4.97 -33.47
N LEU A 506 20.13 -5.56 -32.60
CA LEU A 506 19.71 -6.69 -31.75
C LEU A 506 18.61 -6.28 -30.77
N SER A 507 18.63 -5.06 -30.23
CA SER A 507 17.57 -4.56 -29.36
C SER A 507 16.24 -4.37 -30.11
N ILE A 508 16.28 -3.92 -31.37
CA ILE A 508 15.10 -3.83 -32.24
C ILE A 508 14.55 -5.21 -32.57
N ALA A 509 15.42 -6.16 -32.93
CA ALA A 509 15.03 -7.54 -33.20
C ALA A 509 14.33 -8.16 -31.97
N ARG A 510 14.85 -7.92 -30.77
CA ARG A 510 14.22 -8.35 -29.50
C ARG A 510 12.84 -7.75 -29.31
N ILE A 511 12.67 -6.43 -29.55
CA ILE A 511 11.37 -5.75 -29.46
C ILE A 511 10.37 -6.41 -30.40
N ILE A 512 10.73 -6.60 -31.67
CA ILE A 512 9.87 -7.19 -32.69
C ILE A 512 9.41 -8.59 -32.25
N VAL A 513 10.33 -9.45 -31.85
CA VAL A 513 10.02 -10.84 -31.46
C VAL A 513 9.13 -10.88 -30.20
N LEU A 514 9.43 -10.07 -29.18
CA LEU A 514 8.60 -9.98 -27.97
C LEU A 514 7.18 -9.49 -28.26
N ARG A 515 7.02 -8.51 -29.17
CA ARG A 515 5.69 -8.01 -29.61
C ARG A 515 4.90 -9.07 -30.41
N HIS A 516 5.56 -10.11 -30.92
CA HIS A 516 4.93 -11.29 -31.52
C HIS A 516 4.74 -12.44 -30.54
N ASN A 517 4.85 -12.19 -29.21
CA ASN A 517 4.83 -13.20 -28.15
C ASN A 517 5.90 -14.30 -28.31
N GLY A 518 6.94 -13.99 -29.05
CA GLY A 518 8.08 -14.89 -29.26
C GLY A 518 9.17 -14.74 -28.19
N ARG A 519 10.15 -15.61 -28.26
CA ARG A 519 11.34 -15.60 -27.41
C ARG A 519 12.60 -15.67 -28.28
N ILE A 520 13.66 -14.94 -27.90
CA ILE A 520 14.97 -15.03 -28.52
C ILE A 520 15.93 -15.70 -27.54
N THR A 521 16.75 -16.58 -28.05
CA THR A 521 17.89 -17.16 -27.34
C THR A 521 19.16 -16.97 -28.17
N VAL A 522 20.28 -16.74 -27.50
CA VAL A 522 21.61 -16.67 -28.10
C VAL A 522 22.51 -17.70 -27.44
N GLY A 523 23.26 -18.44 -28.24
CA GLY A 523 24.31 -19.32 -27.80
C GLY A 523 25.54 -19.02 -28.64
N SER A 524 26.67 -18.75 -28.02
CA SER A 524 27.91 -18.42 -28.71
C SER A 524 29.12 -18.92 -27.96
N LYS A 525 30.18 -19.20 -28.68
CA LYS A 525 31.50 -19.55 -28.12
C LYS A 525 32.56 -18.86 -28.98
N VAL A 526 33.49 -18.18 -28.35
CA VAL A 526 34.60 -17.50 -29.01
C VAL A 526 35.35 -18.49 -29.90
N GLY A 527 35.57 -18.14 -31.16
CA GLY A 527 36.20 -18.93 -32.19
C GLY A 527 35.35 -20.05 -32.81
N ALA A 528 34.10 -20.24 -32.36
CA ALA A 528 33.22 -21.30 -32.88
C ALA A 528 31.92 -20.73 -33.53
N GLY A 529 31.68 -19.42 -33.41
CA GLY A 529 30.54 -18.73 -34.00
C GLY A 529 29.40 -18.48 -33.05
N THR A 530 28.27 -18.00 -33.60
CA THR A 530 27.09 -17.59 -32.83
C THR A 530 25.82 -18.20 -33.41
N ARG A 531 24.88 -18.51 -32.53
CA ARG A 531 23.55 -19.04 -32.86
C ARG A 531 22.50 -18.14 -32.24
N PHE A 532 21.72 -17.47 -33.06
CA PHE A 532 20.50 -16.76 -32.66
C PHE A 532 19.28 -17.62 -33.00
N THR A 533 18.43 -17.91 -32.05
CA THR A 533 17.19 -18.68 -32.25
C THR A 533 15.98 -17.86 -31.81
N VAL A 534 15.06 -17.68 -32.74
CA VAL A 534 13.76 -17.02 -32.51
C VAL A 534 12.69 -18.10 -32.45
N LYS A 535 11.97 -18.15 -31.34
CA LYS A 535 10.87 -19.08 -31.09
C LYS A 535 9.55 -18.31 -31.15
N LEU A 536 8.68 -18.67 -32.09
CA LEU A 536 7.39 -18.04 -32.32
C LEU A 536 6.28 -19.07 -32.07
N PRO A 537 5.42 -18.90 -31.05
CA PRO A 537 4.33 -19.82 -30.80
C PRO A 537 3.28 -19.71 -31.90
N LEU A 538 2.84 -20.85 -32.47
CA LEU A 538 1.76 -20.91 -33.43
C LEU A 538 0.42 -20.82 -32.67
N ARG A 539 -0.52 -20.03 -33.22
CA ARG A 539 -1.91 -20.05 -32.76
C ARG A 539 -2.62 -21.29 -33.31
N VAL A 540 -3.66 -21.73 -32.68
CA VAL A 540 -4.45 -22.92 -33.11
C VAL A 540 -4.87 -22.82 -34.58
N LYS A 541 -5.25 -21.62 -35.06
CA LYS A 541 -5.61 -21.35 -36.47
C LYS A 541 -4.41 -21.44 -37.42
N ASP A 542 -3.20 -21.16 -36.95
CA ASP A 542 -1.97 -21.22 -37.74
C ASP A 542 -1.48 -22.68 -37.87
N LEU A 543 -1.64 -23.49 -36.82
CA LEU A 543 -1.41 -24.94 -36.84
C LEU A 543 -2.28 -25.65 -37.89
N ALA A 544 -3.58 -25.29 -37.98
CA ALA A 544 -4.50 -25.86 -38.96
C ALA A 544 -4.17 -25.48 -40.41
N ARG A 545 -3.45 -24.38 -40.65
CA ARG A 545 -3.00 -23.92 -41.96
C ARG A 545 -1.59 -24.45 -42.34
N SER A 546 -0.85 -24.93 -41.38
CA SER A 546 0.50 -25.41 -41.60
C SER A 546 0.45 -26.85 -42.14
N THR A 547 0.68 -27.01 -43.43
CA THR A 547 0.96 -28.30 -44.10
C THR A 547 2.46 -28.54 -44.03
N VAL A 548 2.91 -29.07 -42.90
CA VAL A 548 4.35 -29.20 -42.62
C VAL A 548 4.96 -30.33 -43.45
N GLY A 549 5.86 -29.98 -44.32
CA GLY A 549 6.67 -30.95 -45.09
C GLY A 549 7.65 -31.71 -44.22
N PRO A 550 8.28 -32.76 -44.76
CA PRO A 550 9.31 -33.51 -44.07
C PRO A 550 10.50 -32.62 -43.67
N LEU A 551 11.23 -33.03 -42.63
CA LEU A 551 12.47 -32.35 -42.24
C LEU A 551 13.43 -32.31 -43.43
N PRO A 552 14.06 -31.17 -43.74
CA PRO A 552 15.01 -31.09 -44.86
C PRO A 552 16.19 -32.01 -44.61
N ASN A 553 16.31 -33.03 -45.49
CA ASN A 553 17.32 -34.11 -45.34
C ASN A 553 18.71 -33.73 -45.92
N ARG A 554 18.83 -32.55 -46.56
CA ARG A 554 20.11 -32.09 -47.17
C ARG A 554 20.36 -30.63 -46.87
N GLN A 555 21.65 -30.28 -46.75
CA GLN A 555 22.16 -28.93 -46.84
C GLN A 555 21.92 -28.45 -48.29
N GLU A 556 20.81 -27.81 -48.53
CA GLU A 556 20.58 -27.14 -49.84
C GLU A 556 21.24 -25.78 -49.76
N ASP A 557 22.07 -25.46 -50.72
CA ASP A 557 22.56 -24.10 -50.92
C ASP A 557 21.35 -23.23 -51.24
N CYS A 558 21.29 -22.01 -50.72
CA CYS A 558 20.19 -21.07 -50.91
C CYS A 558 20.25 -20.47 -52.35
N THR A 559 20.28 -21.25 -53.42
CA THR A 559 20.29 -20.78 -54.83
C THR A 559 18.90 -20.54 -55.36
#